data_a3451e01edf9698e893af68176624291
#
_entry.id   a3451e01edf9698e893af68176624291
#
_cell.length_a   1.000
_cell.length_b   1.000
_cell.length_c   1.000
_cell.angle_alpha   90.00
_cell.angle_beta   90.00
_cell.angle_gamma   90.00
#
_symmetry.space_group_name_H-M   'P 1'
#
loop_
_entity.id
_entity.type
_entity.pdbx_description
1 polymer ?
#
loop_
_entity_poly.entity_id
_entity_poly.type
_entity_poly.pdbx_seq_one_letter_code
_entity_poly.pdbx_strand_id
1 'polypeptide(L)'
;MSMQSSDRLLPLVSQKFLATLLLLVLPALLSGCEEGAAPDKDEAKPQAWQLHLKEVKLPANYKPAVQESIYVPVYATIYYENKGRTIDLAATVSVRNTDLKNRIILKKVDYYGTDGKLLKNYLTEPVELDPMAAADFVVPRTDVSGGTGANFVVDWVADTDVSAPLAEAVMVSTGSSQSISFVSRGQVIKQP
;
A
#
# COMPACT_ATOMS: atom_id res chain seq x y z
N MET A 1 44.58 -56.20 -54.29
CA MET A 1 45.13 -55.06 -53.60
C MET A 1 44.23 -54.81 -52.39
N SER A 2 44.67 -55.31 -51.23
CA SER A 2 43.92 -55.35 -49.97
C SER A 2 44.14 -54.04 -49.19
N MET A 3 43.09 -53.43 -48.70
CA MET A 3 43.20 -52.44 -47.69
C MET A 3 42.51 -52.92 -46.39
N GLN A 4 43.36 -53.12 -45.37
CA GLN A 4 43.02 -53.56 -44.04
C GLN A 4 42.34 -52.40 -43.27
N SER A 5 41.15 -52.68 -42.76
CA SER A 5 40.46 -51.80 -41.75
C SER A 5 41.00 -52.15 -40.36
N SER A 6 41.54 -51.18 -39.70
CA SER A 6 42.06 -51.31 -38.33
C SER A 6 40.95 -50.82 -37.35
N ASP A 7 40.20 -51.76 -36.78
CA ASP A 7 39.26 -51.55 -35.71
C ASP A 7 40.04 -51.31 -34.40
N ARG A 8 40.02 -50.08 -33.93
CA ARG A 8 40.48 -49.74 -32.54
C ARG A 8 39.34 -49.89 -31.54
N LEU A 9 39.39 -50.97 -30.79
CA LEU A 9 38.58 -51.17 -29.59
C LEU A 9 38.95 -50.15 -28.53
N LEU A 10 38.04 -49.21 -28.24
CA LEU A 10 38.12 -48.34 -27.05
C LEU A 10 37.60 -49.09 -25.82
N PRO A 11 38.25 -48.95 -24.65
CA PRO A 11 37.97 -49.79 -23.50
C PRO A 11 36.63 -49.38 -22.84
N LEU A 12 35.83 -50.40 -22.54
CA LEU A 12 34.47 -50.34 -21.94
C LEU A 12 34.43 -49.82 -20.49
N VAL A 13 35.50 -49.26 -19.94
CA VAL A 13 35.61 -48.88 -18.55
C VAL A 13 35.10 -47.48 -18.26
N SER A 14 34.91 -46.64 -19.30
CA SER A 14 34.58 -45.24 -19.12
C SER A 14 33.09 -44.95 -18.91
N GLN A 15 32.17 -45.81 -19.37
CA GLN A 15 30.74 -45.51 -19.35
C GLN A 15 30.06 -45.60 -17.96
N LYS A 16 30.56 -46.50 -17.11
CA LYS A 16 30.00 -46.67 -15.76
C LYS A 16 30.43 -45.57 -14.80
N PHE A 17 31.61 -44.99 -14.98
CA PHE A 17 32.07 -43.86 -14.14
C PHE A 17 31.40 -42.55 -14.51
N LEU A 18 31.05 -42.33 -15.75
CA LEU A 18 30.36 -41.13 -16.19
C LEU A 18 28.92 -41.11 -15.74
N ALA A 19 28.23 -42.27 -15.70
CA ALA A 19 26.85 -42.38 -15.22
C ALA A 19 26.76 -42.16 -13.69
N THR A 20 27.75 -42.61 -12.93
CA THR A 20 27.76 -42.45 -11.46
C THR A 20 28.10 -41.02 -11.06
N LEU A 21 28.95 -40.32 -11.80
CA LEU A 21 29.24 -38.91 -11.56
C LEU A 21 28.06 -37.98 -11.88
N LEU A 22 27.28 -38.32 -12.91
CA LEU A 22 26.08 -37.57 -13.31
C LEU A 22 24.94 -37.72 -12.29
N LEU A 23 24.86 -38.88 -11.61
CA LEU A 23 23.83 -39.14 -10.58
C LEU A 23 24.10 -38.44 -9.26
N LEU A 24 25.37 -38.07 -8.96
CA LEU A 24 25.78 -37.40 -7.73
C LEU A 24 25.69 -35.85 -7.81
N VAL A 25 25.66 -35.30 -9.03
CA VAL A 25 25.58 -33.84 -9.21
C VAL A 25 24.13 -33.35 -9.34
N LEU A 26 23.19 -34.21 -9.70
CA LEU A 26 21.79 -33.84 -9.92
C LEU A 26 21.02 -33.41 -8.66
N PRO A 27 21.25 -33.95 -7.44
CA PRO A 27 20.55 -33.46 -6.26
C PRO A 27 21.05 -32.10 -5.74
N ALA A 28 22.22 -31.62 -6.15
CA ALA A 28 22.75 -30.33 -5.71
C ALA A 28 22.14 -29.11 -6.45
N LEU A 29 21.46 -29.32 -7.57
CA LEU A 29 20.80 -28.27 -8.35
C LEU A 29 19.31 -28.07 -8.00
N LEU A 30 18.75 -28.91 -7.12
CA LEU A 30 17.38 -28.81 -6.65
C LEU A 30 17.24 -28.11 -5.28
N SER A 31 18.34 -27.56 -4.76
CA SER A 31 18.23 -26.57 -3.68
C SER A 31 17.75 -25.24 -4.28
N GLY A 32 16.57 -25.28 -4.88
CA GLY A 32 15.80 -24.11 -5.18
C GLY A 32 15.57 -23.35 -3.88
N CYS A 33 15.85 -22.06 -3.86
CA CYS A 33 15.48 -21.16 -2.81
C CYS A 33 14.04 -21.44 -2.42
N GLU A 34 13.85 -22.04 -1.26
CA GLU A 34 12.58 -21.99 -0.56
C GLU A 34 12.44 -20.55 -0.13
N GLU A 35 11.77 -19.77 -0.95
CA GLU A 35 11.33 -18.43 -0.64
C GLU A 35 10.31 -18.62 0.49
N GLY A 36 10.85 -18.65 1.71
CA GLY A 36 10.05 -18.72 2.92
C GLY A 36 9.09 -17.53 2.88
N ALA A 37 7.82 -17.81 2.63
CA ALA A 37 6.76 -16.87 2.89
C ALA A 37 6.91 -16.45 4.35
N ALA A 38 7.38 -15.22 4.56
CA ALA A 38 7.42 -14.62 5.88
C ALA A 38 5.99 -14.67 6.44
N PRO A 39 5.79 -15.12 7.69
CA PRO A 39 4.48 -15.11 8.29
C PRO A 39 4.01 -13.64 8.34
N ASP A 40 2.91 -13.39 7.66
CA ASP A 40 2.15 -12.15 7.73
C ASP A 40 1.57 -12.05 9.14
N LYS A 41 2.32 -11.44 10.03
CA LYS A 41 1.87 -11.00 11.36
C LYS A 41 1.87 -9.49 11.33
N ASP A 42 0.93 -8.95 10.59
CA ASP A 42 0.55 -7.55 10.69
C ASP A 42 -0.24 -7.26 11.98
N GLU A 43 0.42 -7.41 13.12
CA GLU A 43 0.26 -6.41 14.17
C GLU A 43 1.09 -5.21 13.69
N ALA A 44 0.46 -4.31 12.98
CA ALA A 44 1.09 -3.14 12.42
C ALA A 44 1.65 -2.29 13.57
N LYS A 45 2.95 -2.48 13.87
CA LYS A 45 3.70 -1.49 14.65
C LYS A 45 3.46 -0.13 13.99
N PRO A 46 3.16 0.93 14.77
CA PRO A 46 3.04 2.27 14.22
C PRO A 46 4.24 2.51 13.31
N GLN A 47 3.98 2.79 12.05
CA GLN A 47 5.09 3.01 11.13
C GLN A 47 5.83 4.27 11.60
N ALA A 48 7.17 4.30 11.48
CA ALA A 48 8.00 5.36 12.07
C ALA A 48 7.54 6.79 11.70
N TRP A 49 6.89 6.97 10.55
CA TRP A 49 6.33 8.24 10.10
C TRP A 49 5.00 8.64 10.80
N GLN A 50 4.32 7.73 11.51
CA GLN A 50 3.14 8.05 12.35
C GLN A 50 3.52 8.44 13.78
N LEU A 51 4.76 8.23 14.21
CA LEU A 51 5.21 8.50 15.58
C LEU A 51 5.23 9.98 15.96
N HIS A 52 5.10 10.90 14.98
CA HIS A 52 5.03 12.34 15.24
C HIS A 52 3.59 12.83 15.48
N LEU A 53 2.58 11.99 15.27
CA LEU A 53 1.18 12.36 15.53
C LEU A 53 0.92 12.35 17.03
N LYS A 54 0.45 13.47 17.55
CA LYS A 54 0.14 13.66 18.95
C LYS A 54 -1.36 13.60 19.17
N GLU A 55 -1.81 12.61 19.92
CA GLU A 55 -3.21 12.54 20.35
C GLU A 55 -3.57 13.72 21.26
N VAL A 56 -4.75 14.27 21.05
CA VAL A 56 -5.28 15.38 21.85
C VAL A 56 -6.71 15.11 22.29
N LYS A 57 -7.01 15.50 23.54
CA LYS A 57 -8.37 15.43 24.07
C LYS A 57 -9.05 16.78 23.91
N LEU A 58 -10.10 16.83 23.11
CA LEU A 58 -10.90 18.03 22.95
C LEU A 58 -11.95 18.11 24.09
N PRO A 59 -12.09 19.24 24.77
CA PRO A 59 -13.15 19.42 25.76
C PRO A 59 -14.55 19.29 25.16
N ALA A 60 -15.53 18.86 25.93
CA ALA A 60 -16.90 18.70 25.43
C ALA A 60 -17.51 20.02 24.91
N ASN A 61 -17.04 21.16 25.42
CA ASN A 61 -17.45 22.51 25.00
C ASN A 61 -16.47 23.16 24.01
N TYR A 62 -15.61 22.38 23.36
CA TYR A 62 -14.64 22.89 22.39
C TYR A 62 -15.34 23.61 21.24
N LYS A 63 -14.92 24.83 20.96
CA LYS A 63 -15.42 25.66 19.85
C LYS A 63 -14.27 26.07 18.96
N PRO A 64 -14.08 25.40 17.85
CA PRO A 64 -13.03 25.75 16.87
C PRO A 64 -13.38 27.07 16.16
N ALA A 65 -12.35 27.77 15.69
CA ALA A 65 -12.51 28.91 14.78
C ALA A 65 -12.83 28.44 13.35
N VAL A 66 -12.27 27.29 12.96
CA VAL A 66 -12.50 26.65 11.66
C VAL A 66 -12.88 25.18 11.88
N GLN A 67 -13.89 24.71 11.15
CA GLN A 67 -14.30 23.31 11.11
C GLN A 67 -14.77 22.96 9.72
N GLU A 68 -14.16 21.94 9.12
CA GLU A 68 -14.50 21.48 7.78
C GLU A 68 -14.36 19.96 7.66
N SER A 69 -15.00 19.41 6.65
CA SER A 69 -14.81 18.02 6.20
C SER A 69 -14.30 18.01 4.77
N ILE A 70 -13.35 17.12 4.50
CA ILE A 70 -12.78 16.92 3.18
C ILE A 70 -13.12 15.51 2.71
N TYR A 71 -13.77 15.41 1.54
CA TYR A 71 -14.00 14.16 0.83
C TYR A 71 -12.83 13.87 -0.09
N VAL A 72 -12.17 12.71 0.06
CA VAL A 72 -11.04 12.30 -0.77
C VAL A 72 -11.43 11.04 -1.54
N PRO A 73 -11.61 11.10 -2.86
CA PRO A 73 -11.86 9.91 -3.68
C PRO A 73 -10.69 8.94 -3.61
N VAL A 74 -10.98 7.65 -3.47
CA VAL A 74 -9.99 6.57 -3.43
C VAL A 74 -10.50 5.41 -4.28
N TYR A 75 -9.58 4.65 -4.84
CA TYR A 75 -9.87 3.43 -5.59
C TYR A 75 -9.09 2.27 -4.96
N ALA A 76 -9.79 1.30 -4.37
CA ALA A 76 -9.16 0.05 -3.93
C ALA A 76 -8.96 -0.89 -5.12
N THR A 77 -9.79 -0.75 -6.16
CA THR A 77 -9.69 -1.47 -7.42
C THR A 77 -10.22 -0.61 -8.57
N ILE A 78 -9.69 -0.79 -9.77
CA ILE A 78 -10.17 -0.14 -10.99
C ILE A 78 -10.47 -1.15 -12.06
N TYR A 79 -11.44 -0.85 -12.92
CA TYR A 79 -11.69 -1.64 -14.12
C TYR A 79 -10.67 -1.33 -15.20
N TYR A 80 -10.23 -2.36 -15.92
CA TYR A 80 -9.48 -2.21 -17.16
C TYR A 80 -10.02 -3.18 -18.21
N GLU A 81 -9.93 -2.84 -19.47
CA GLU A 81 -10.52 -3.55 -20.60
C GLU A 81 -12.04 -3.68 -20.49
N ASN A 82 -12.58 -4.89 -20.40
CA ASN A 82 -14.02 -5.14 -20.30
C ASN A 82 -14.47 -5.37 -18.83
N LYS A 83 -15.78 -5.36 -18.60
CA LYS A 83 -16.44 -5.34 -17.28
C LYS A 83 -16.08 -6.43 -16.27
N GLY A 84 -15.18 -7.32 -16.55
CA GLY A 84 -14.82 -8.42 -15.63
C GLY A 84 -13.40 -8.38 -15.12
N ARG A 85 -12.56 -7.43 -15.61
CA ARG A 85 -11.15 -7.36 -15.22
C ARG A 85 -10.85 -6.13 -14.40
N THR A 86 -10.22 -6.35 -13.26
CA THR A 86 -9.84 -5.28 -12.33
C THR A 86 -8.36 -5.33 -12.01
N ILE A 87 -7.83 -4.20 -11.60
CA ILE A 87 -6.51 -4.05 -11.01
C ILE A 87 -6.69 -3.57 -9.59
N ASP A 88 -6.11 -4.29 -8.62
CA ASP A 88 -6.11 -3.92 -7.22
C ASP A 88 -4.99 -2.92 -6.94
N LEU A 89 -5.31 -1.92 -6.11
CA LEU A 89 -4.48 -0.79 -5.82
C LEU A 89 -4.21 -0.67 -4.32
N ALA A 90 -3.00 -0.32 -3.96
CA ALA A 90 -2.75 0.29 -2.67
C ALA A 90 -3.05 1.79 -2.76
N ALA A 91 -3.67 2.35 -1.74
CA ALA A 91 -3.93 3.78 -1.66
C ALA A 91 -3.30 4.38 -0.41
N THR A 92 -2.66 5.53 -0.56
CA THR A 92 -2.17 6.34 0.55
C THR A 92 -2.85 7.69 0.50
N VAL A 93 -3.66 7.98 1.53
CA VAL A 93 -4.25 9.30 1.72
C VAL A 93 -3.32 10.12 2.60
N SER A 94 -2.87 11.26 2.10
CA SER A 94 -2.01 12.20 2.83
C SER A 94 -2.80 13.45 3.16
N VAL A 95 -2.84 13.83 4.44
CA VAL A 95 -3.42 15.08 4.92
C VAL A 95 -2.28 15.97 5.41
N ARG A 96 -2.13 17.13 4.81
CA ARG A 96 -1.00 18.03 5.05
C ARG A 96 -1.48 19.35 5.63
N ASN A 97 -0.96 19.72 6.78
CA ASN A 97 -1.13 21.08 7.28
C ASN A 97 -0.30 22.04 6.40
N THR A 98 -0.97 22.92 5.68
CA THR A 98 -0.31 23.90 4.80
C THR A 98 -0.07 25.25 5.48
N ASP A 99 -0.51 25.42 6.73
CA ASP A 99 -0.22 26.62 7.50
C ASP A 99 1.23 26.63 7.99
N LEU A 100 1.88 27.78 7.89
CA LEU A 100 3.30 27.94 8.25
C LEU A 100 3.51 28.16 9.76
N LYS A 101 2.46 28.46 10.53
CA LYS A 101 2.57 28.91 11.91
C LYS A 101 1.64 28.18 12.86
N ASN A 102 0.48 27.76 12.37
CA ASN A 102 -0.58 27.24 13.21
C ASN A 102 -0.78 25.74 12.98
N ARG A 103 -1.04 25.02 14.06
CA ARG A 103 -1.44 23.62 14.02
C ARG A 103 -2.89 23.47 13.55
N ILE A 104 -3.23 22.28 13.07
CA ILE A 104 -4.60 21.83 12.89
C ILE A 104 -4.84 20.56 13.71
N ILE A 105 -6.09 20.16 13.87
CA ILE A 105 -6.47 18.94 14.57
C ILE A 105 -7.35 18.12 13.62
N LEU A 106 -6.90 16.90 13.31
CA LEU A 106 -7.72 15.91 12.62
C LEU A 106 -8.61 15.22 13.66
N LYS A 107 -9.92 15.42 13.57
CA LYS A 107 -10.89 14.84 14.50
C LYS A 107 -11.27 13.43 14.12
N LYS A 108 -11.31 13.16 12.80
CA LYS A 108 -11.83 11.92 12.26
C LYS A 108 -11.23 11.66 10.89
N VAL A 109 -10.92 10.42 10.62
CA VAL A 109 -10.50 9.96 9.29
C VAL A 109 -11.17 8.62 9.04
N ASP A 110 -12.24 8.65 8.27
CA ASP A 110 -13.10 7.53 7.98
C ASP A 110 -12.94 7.05 6.54
N TYR A 111 -12.85 5.76 6.37
CA TYR A 111 -12.82 5.09 5.07
C TYR A 111 -14.16 4.42 4.77
N TYR A 112 -14.74 4.74 3.62
CA TYR A 112 -16.02 4.24 3.16
C TYR A 112 -15.88 3.45 1.87
N GLY A 113 -16.70 2.40 1.73
CA GLY A 113 -16.82 1.63 0.50
C GLY A 113 -17.68 2.31 -0.56
N THR A 114 -17.68 1.74 -1.75
CA THR A 114 -18.50 2.17 -2.90
C THR A 114 -20.00 2.24 -2.58
N ASP A 115 -20.49 1.44 -1.65
CA ASP A 115 -21.88 1.41 -1.19
C ASP A 115 -22.20 2.45 -0.09
N GLY A 116 -21.22 3.30 0.26
CA GLY A 116 -21.33 4.33 1.29
C GLY A 116 -21.27 3.82 2.72
N LYS A 117 -20.95 2.54 2.94
CA LYS A 117 -20.78 2.02 4.29
C LYS A 117 -19.40 2.34 4.84
N LEU A 118 -19.34 2.69 6.11
CA LEU A 118 -18.11 2.84 6.85
C LEU A 118 -17.40 1.48 6.94
N LEU A 119 -16.17 1.42 6.46
CA LEU A 119 -15.32 0.22 6.50
C LEU A 119 -14.32 0.29 7.64
N LYS A 120 -13.73 1.47 7.86
CA LYS A 120 -12.69 1.65 8.87
C LYS A 120 -12.65 3.09 9.38
N ASN A 121 -12.47 3.23 10.69
CA ASN A 121 -12.06 4.48 11.32
C ASN A 121 -10.55 4.39 11.60
N TYR A 122 -9.79 5.38 11.13
CA TYR A 122 -8.32 5.38 11.24
C TYR A 122 -7.82 6.08 12.51
N LEU A 123 -8.66 6.89 13.16
CA LEU A 123 -8.31 7.60 14.39
C LEU A 123 -9.21 7.15 15.54
N THR A 124 -8.62 6.71 16.64
CA THR A 124 -9.32 6.43 17.89
C THR A 124 -9.55 7.70 18.70
N GLU A 125 -8.60 8.62 18.66
CA GLU A 125 -8.64 9.94 19.29
C GLU A 125 -8.23 11.00 18.27
N PRO A 126 -8.67 12.26 18.42
CA PRO A 126 -8.18 13.36 17.59
C PRO A 126 -6.66 13.50 17.66
N VAL A 127 -6.03 13.84 16.56
CA VAL A 127 -4.57 14.03 16.46
C VAL A 127 -4.21 15.44 16.02
N GLU A 128 -3.19 15.99 16.66
CA GLU A 128 -2.62 17.29 16.32
C GLU A 128 -1.62 17.13 15.17
N LEU A 129 -1.68 18.04 14.21
CA LEU A 129 -0.78 18.13 13.09
C LEU A 129 -0.10 19.51 13.11
N ASP A 130 1.17 19.51 13.43
CA ASP A 130 1.98 20.73 13.53
C ASP A 130 2.04 21.49 12.19
N PRO A 131 2.46 22.75 12.17
CA PRO A 131 2.69 23.50 10.95
C PRO A 131 3.57 22.71 9.96
N MET A 132 3.15 22.64 8.68
CA MET A 132 3.84 21.94 7.60
C MET A 132 3.98 20.42 7.78
N ALA A 133 3.41 19.83 8.83
CA ALA A 133 3.40 18.39 9.04
C ALA A 133 2.34 17.68 8.18
N ALA A 134 2.50 16.38 7.99
CA ALA A 134 1.58 15.52 7.25
C ALA A 134 1.22 14.27 8.07
N ALA A 135 0.02 13.76 7.85
CA ALA A 135 -0.44 12.45 8.33
C ALA A 135 -0.87 11.60 7.15
N ASP A 136 -0.45 10.34 7.13
CA ASP A 136 -0.77 9.42 6.05
C ASP A 136 -1.61 8.24 6.55
N PHE A 137 -2.57 7.81 5.72
CA PHE A 137 -3.50 6.72 6.00
C PHE A 137 -3.49 5.75 4.82
N VAL A 138 -3.18 4.48 5.08
CA VAL A 138 -2.91 3.50 4.03
C VAL A 138 -4.02 2.46 3.95
N VAL A 139 -4.52 2.23 2.74
CA VAL A 139 -5.31 1.05 2.35
C VAL A 139 -4.35 0.12 1.61
N PRO A 140 -4.04 -1.06 2.17
CA PRO A 140 -3.13 -1.99 1.50
C PRO A 140 -3.78 -2.58 0.24
N ARG A 141 -2.98 -2.98 -0.74
CA ARG A 141 -3.46 -3.57 -2.00
C ARG A 141 -4.32 -4.83 -1.80
N THR A 142 -4.14 -5.52 -0.70
CA THR A 142 -4.91 -6.71 -0.34
C THR A 142 -6.32 -6.38 0.17
N ASP A 143 -6.58 -5.12 0.54
CA ASP A 143 -7.88 -4.66 0.98
C ASP A 143 -8.67 -4.06 -0.20
N VAL A 144 -9.45 -4.91 -0.86
CA VAL A 144 -10.31 -4.53 -1.97
C VAL A 144 -11.75 -4.18 -1.53
N SER A 145 -12.02 -4.14 -0.22
CA SER A 145 -13.36 -3.94 0.34
C SER A 145 -14.00 -2.60 -0.07
N GLY A 146 -13.19 -1.58 -0.30
CA GLY A 146 -13.66 -0.28 -0.75
C GLY A 146 -14.22 -0.26 -2.17
N GLY A 147 -13.74 -1.16 -3.04
CA GLY A 147 -14.17 -1.23 -4.44
C GLY A 147 -13.66 -0.05 -5.28
N THR A 148 -14.42 0.27 -6.34
CA THR A 148 -14.05 1.28 -7.34
C THR A 148 -14.50 2.70 -7.00
N GLY A 149 -15.33 2.88 -5.98
CA GLY A 149 -15.89 4.18 -5.55
C GLY A 149 -15.66 4.46 -4.08
N ALA A 150 -14.60 3.89 -3.50
CA ALA A 150 -14.21 4.14 -2.14
C ALA A 150 -13.82 5.61 -1.91
N ASN A 151 -13.89 6.05 -0.67
CA ASN A 151 -13.51 7.41 -0.32
C ASN A 151 -13.08 7.51 1.16
N PHE A 152 -12.36 8.58 1.45
CA PHE A 152 -12.14 9.02 2.82
C PHE A 152 -12.94 10.29 3.10
N VAL A 153 -13.42 10.40 4.33
CA VAL A 153 -13.93 11.65 4.89
C VAL A 153 -13.00 12.04 6.05
N VAL A 154 -12.40 13.21 5.91
CA VAL A 154 -11.46 13.77 6.89
C VAL A 154 -12.12 14.98 7.55
N ASP A 155 -12.44 14.87 8.84
CA ASP A 155 -12.94 15.98 9.65
C ASP A 155 -11.77 16.65 10.39
N TRP A 156 -11.63 17.95 10.21
CA TRP A 156 -10.57 18.71 10.84
C TRP A 156 -11.07 20.03 11.42
N VAL A 157 -10.31 20.55 12.38
CA VAL A 157 -10.59 21.82 13.07
C VAL A 157 -9.31 22.60 13.31
N ALA A 158 -9.46 23.91 13.55
CA ALA A 158 -8.39 24.75 14.04
C ALA A 158 -8.89 25.77 15.06
N ASP A 159 -8.00 26.17 15.97
CA ASP A 159 -8.28 27.16 17.03
C ASP A 159 -8.30 28.60 16.51
N THR A 160 -7.69 28.83 15.35
CA THR A 160 -7.56 30.13 14.70
C THR A 160 -7.87 30.00 13.20
N ASP A 161 -8.01 31.11 12.52
CA ASP A 161 -8.03 31.13 11.05
C ASP A 161 -6.68 30.64 10.50
N VAL A 162 -6.72 29.62 9.64
CA VAL A 162 -5.55 28.92 9.10
C VAL A 162 -5.72 28.64 7.61
N SER A 163 -4.61 28.40 6.92
CA SER A 163 -4.66 27.84 5.57
C SER A 163 -5.33 26.45 5.60
N ALA A 164 -6.29 26.22 4.72
CA ALA A 164 -6.96 24.91 4.62
C ALA A 164 -5.92 23.81 4.33
N PRO A 165 -6.02 22.64 4.98
CA PRO A 165 -5.10 21.54 4.72
C PRO A 165 -5.29 20.98 3.31
N LEU A 166 -4.21 20.47 2.74
CA LEU A 166 -4.26 19.70 1.50
C LEU A 166 -4.49 18.22 1.85
N ALA A 167 -5.56 17.65 1.33
CA ALA A 167 -5.80 16.20 1.39
C ALA A 167 -5.79 15.62 -0.02
N GLU A 168 -4.98 14.61 -0.25
CA GLU A 168 -4.88 13.93 -1.53
C GLU A 168 -4.60 12.44 -1.34
N ALA A 169 -4.95 11.63 -2.31
CA ALA A 169 -4.67 10.20 -2.32
C ALA A 169 -3.79 9.84 -3.51
N VAL A 170 -2.78 9.01 -3.27
CA VAL A 170 -1.97 8.37 -4.30
C VAL A 170 -2.36 6.91 -4.34
N MET A 171 -2.80 6.43 -5.52
CA MET A 171 -3.07 5.02 -5.76
C MET A 171 -1.95 4.42 -6.60
N VAL A 172 -1.48 3.23 -6.20
CA VAL A 172 -0.42 2.52 -6.91
C VAL A 172 -0.74 1.03 -7.04
N SER A 173 -0.38 0.45 -8.18
CA SER A 173 -0.27 -0.99 -8.35
C SER A 173 1.01 -1.30 -9.10
N THR A 174 1.78 -2.24 -8.58
CA THR A 174 3.03 -2.71 -9.18
C THR A 174 2.85 -4.14 -9.63
N GLY A 175 3.10 -4.42 -10.89
CA GLY A 175 3.10 -5.76 -11.49
C GLY A 175 4.45 -6.06 -12.12
N SER A 176 4.66 -7.33 -12.52
CA SER A 176 5.91 -7.78 -13.13
C SER A 176 6.22 -7.10 -14.47
N SER A 177 5.21 -6.64 -15.20
CA SER A 177 5.36 -6.06 -16.54
C SER A 177 4.83 -4.63 -16.66
N GLN A 178 3.91 -4.21 -15.79
CA GLN A 178 3.29 -2.89 -15.84
C GLN A 178 3.03 -2.38 -14.43
N SER A 179 3.24 -1.08 -14.24
CA SER A 179 2.89 -0.37 -13.01
C SER A 179 1.97 0.79 -13.36
N ILE A 180 1.03 1.07 -12.48
CA ILE A 180 0.12 2.21 -12.60
C ILE A 180 0.17 3.03 -11.33
N SER A 181 0.16 4.35 -11.46
CA SER A 181 -0.04 5.26 -10.34
C SER A 181 -0.80 6.49 -10.80
N PHE A 182 -1.64 7.02 -9.92
CA PHE A 182 -2.36 8.27 -10.14
C PHE A 182 -2.75 8.89 -8.80
N VAL A 183 -3.14 10.16 -8.86
CA VAL A 183 -3.49 10.97 -7.70
C VAL A 183 -4.94 11.43 -7.82
N SER A 184 -5.67 11.44 -6.71
CA SER A 184 -6.92 12.16 -6.56
C SER A 184 -6.78 13.24 -5.48
N ARG A 185 -7.50 14.36 -5.66
CA ARG A 185 -7.51 15.45 -4.69
C ARG A 185 -8.82 15.49 -3.94
N GLY A 186 -8.73 15.78 -2.65
CA GLY A 186 -9.87 16.00 -1.81
C GLY A 186 -10.60 17.32 -2.12
N GLN A 187 -11.88 17.34 -1.81
CA GLN A 187 -12.73 18.52 -1.89
C GLN A 187 -13.40 18.76 -0.55
N VAL A 188 -13.48 20.02 -0.15
CA VAL A 188 -14.28 20.42 1.02
C VAL A 188 -15.76 20.13 0.72
N ILE A 189 -16.39 19.45 1.66
CA ILE A 189 -17.82 19.17 1.62
C ILE A 189 -18.53 19.90 2.76
N LYS A 190 -19.79 20.24 2.54
CA LYS A 190 -20.60 20.86 3.62
C LYS A 190 -20.83 19.82 4.70
N GLN A 191 -20.56 20.20 5.95
CA GLN A 191 -21.07 19.44 7.08
C GLN A 191 -22.57 19.62 7.20
N PRO A 192 -23.32 18.57 7.57
CA PRO A 192 -24.74 18.66 7.81
C PRO A 192 -25.09 19.53 9.03
#